data_0f535e492e0e341609c7ecc47a4b4f35
#
_entry.id   0f535e492e0e341609c7ecc47a4b4f35
#
_cell.length_a   1.000
_cell.length_b   1.000
_cell.length_c   1.000
_cell.angle_alpha   90.00
_cell.angle_beta   90.00
_cell.angle_gamma   90.00
#
_symmetry.space_group_name_H-M   'P 1'
#
loop_
_entity.id
_entity.type
_entity.pdbx_description
1 polymer ?
#
loop_
_entity_poly.entity_id
_entity_poly.type
_entity_poly.pdbx_seq_one_letter_code
_entity_poly.pdbx_strand_id
1 'polypeptide(L)'
;GLGDVYKRQLLDDGWFANKYPRKNDHAGLGDWDVNHNKLPGGIPALVKAAKDADVKFGIWIEPEMVNPKSELFEKHPDWAIMLPNRDTYYYRNQLVLDLSNPKVQDYVYSVVENIMKENPEVAFFKWDCNSPITNIYSPYLKNKQGQLYIDHVRGIYNVLKRVKENYPDVPMMLCSGGGARCDYEALKYFTEFWCSDNTDPVERIYIQWGFSQFFPAKAMDAHVTSWNKATSVKFRTDVASMCKLGFDIGLKELTADELAYCQTAVANWKRLQNAIMDGDQYRLVSPYEGNHMALNYVSKDTNKAVLFAYDIHPRFQEKLMAVKLQGLDPNKQYKVEEINLMPSVTSKLGSNGKVFSGDYLMKVGLNVFGLATTQSHVIELTAQ
;
A
#
# COMPACT_ATOMS: atom_id res chain seq x y z
N GLY A 1 -5.72 4.15 15.15
CA GLY A 1 -5.73 4.52 13.75
C GLY A 1 -7.03 4.04 13.11
N LEU A 2 -7.44 4.64 11.98
CA LEU A 2 -8.60 4.16 11.22
C LEU A 2 -8.33 2.80 10.55
N GLY A 3 -7.09 2.36 10.56
CA GLY A 3 -6.65 1.11 9.95
C GLY A 3 -6.89 1.08 8.44
N ASP A 4 -6.68 -0.08 7.86
CA ASP A 4 -7.11 -0.34 6.49
C ASP A 4 -8.63 -0.61 6.48
N VAL A 5 -9.29 -0.20 5.40
CA VAL A 5 -10.76 -0.27 5.27
C VAL A 5 -11.28 -1.72 5.26
N TYR A 6 -10.40 -2.70 5.09
CA TYR A 6 -10.69 -4.13 5.26
C TYR A 6 -10.80 -4.57 6.73
N LYS A 7 -10.87 -3.60 7.66
CA LYS A 7 -10.86 -3.87 9.10
C LYS A 7 -9.59 -4.59 9.55
N ARG A 8 -8.44 -4.14 9.11
CA ARG A 8 -7.13 -4.60 9.58
C ARG A 8 -6.42 -3.46 10.29
N GLN A 9 -5.76 -3.76 11.39
CA GLN A 9 -4.85 -2.87 12.11
C GLN A 9 -3.44 -3.43 11.98
N LEU A 10 -2.52 -2.67 11.40
CA LEU A 10 -1.14 -3.06 11.23
C LEU A 10 -0.26 -2.42 12.31
N LEU A 11 0.52 -3.26 13.00
CA LEU A 11 1.66 -2.82 13.80
C LEU A 11 2.91 -2.82 12.92
N ASP A 12 3.45 -1.64 12.64
CA ASP A 12 4.64 -1.45 11.81
C ASP A 12 5.94 -1.65 12.61
N ASP A 13 7.11 -1.27 12.09
CA ASP A 13 8.46 -1.49 12.64
C ASP A 13 8.59 -1.07 14.11
N GLY A 14 9.46 -1.77 14.85
CA GLY A 14 9.91 -1.37 16.18
C GLY A 14 9.41 -2.20 17.35
N TRP A 15 8.65 -3.27 17.14
CA TRP A 15 8.04 -4.09 18.21
C TRP A 15 8.95 -5.16 18.81
N PHE A 16 10.08 -5.46 18.20
CA PHE A 16 10.94 -6.61 18.44
C PHE A 16 12.29 -6.26 19.05
N ALA A 17 13.11 -7.30 19.33
CA ALA A 17 14.47 -7.35 19.86
C ALA A 17 14.61 -6.89 21.31
N ASN A 18 15.21 -7.74 22.15
CA ASN A 18 15.40 -7.50 23.58
C ASN A 18 16.83 -7.03 23.90
N LYS A 19 17.86 -7.73 23.45
CA LYS A 19 19.26 -7.36 23.71
C LYS A 19 19.64 -6.08 23.01
N TYR A 20 19.24 -5.94 21.77
CA TYR A 20 19.47 -4.76 20.91
C TYR A 20 18.15 -4.17 20.46
N PRO A 21 17.39 -3.49 21.33
CA PRO A 21 16.03 -3.04 21.02
C PRO A 21 15.97 -2.18 19.76
N ARG A 22 15.01 -2.47 18.89
CA ARG A 22 14.73 -1.70 17.68
C ARG A 22 14.21 -0.30 18.02
N LYS A 23 15.12 0.65 18.28
CA LYS A 23 14.80 2.06 18.53
C LYS A 23 14.94 2.94 17.29
N ASN A 24 15.70 2.48 16.35
CA ASN A 24 16.01 3.13 15.06
C ASN A 24 16.62 2.07 14.11
N ASP A 25 17.10 2.48 12.95
CA ASP A 25 17.63 1.59 11.90
C ASP A 25 18.98 0.90 12.24
N HIS A 26 19.60 1.22 13.39
CA HIS A 26 20.94 0.74 13.71
C HIS A 26 21.00 -0.60 14.43
N ALA A 27 19.87 -1.12 14.89
CA ALA A 27 19.83 -2.34 15.70
C ALA A 27 18.52 -3.12 15.55
N GLY A 28 18.57 -4.39 15.91
CA GLY A 28 17.40 -5.24 16.18
C GLY A 28 16.97 -6.13 15.03
N LEU A 29 17.20 -5.75 13.76
CA LEU A 29 16.84 -6.64 12.64
C LEU A 29 17.62 -7.95 12.73
N GLY A 30 16.91 -9.05 12.66
CA GLY A 30 17.40 -10.40 12.90
C GLY A 30 16.90 -11.02 14.22
N ASP A 31 16.41 -10.23 15.17
CA ASP A 31 15.96 -10.71 16.48
C ASP A 31 14.44 -10.46 16.61
N TRP A 32 13.63 -11.44 16.21
CA TRP A 32 12.18 -11.27 16.07
C TRP A 32 11.38 -11.61 17.34
N ASP A 33 12.05 -11.65 18.48
CA ASP A 33 11.37 -11.78 19.77
C ASP A 33 10.71 -10.49 20.21
N VAL A 34 9.50 -10.58 20.73
CA VAL A 34 8.75 -9.41 21.21
C VAL A 34 9.55 -8.65 22.27
N ASN A 35 9.64 -7.34 22.09
CA ASN A 35 10.24 -6.47 23.12
C ASN A 35 9.21 -6.19 24.22
N HIS A 36 9.31 -6.90 25.34
CA HIS A 36 8.35 -6.79 26.43
C HIS A 36 8.40 -5.45 27.18
N ASN A 37 9.47 -4.66 27.05
CA ASN A 37 9.50 -3.30 27.59
C ASN A 37 8.61 -2.36 26.80
N LYS A 38 8.48 -2.60 25.48
CA LYS A 38 7.60 -1.82 24.60
C LYS A 38 6.17 -2.36 24.60
N LEU A 39 6.04 -3.68 24.63
CA LEU A 39 4.78 -4.41 24.57
C LEU A 39 4.67 -5.36 25.80
N PRO A 40 4.36 -4.85 26.99
CA PRO A 40 4.29 -5.68 28.20
C PRO A 40 3.32 -6.85 28.10
N GLY A 41 2.22 -6.69 27.36
CA GLY A 41 1.24 -7.75 27.10
C GLY A 41 1.54 -8.60 25.86
N GLY A 42 2.66 -8.33 25.17
CA GLY A 42 3.03 -9.00 23.94
C GLY A 42 2.06 -8.79 22.77
N ILE A 43 2.25 -9.54 21.71
CA ILE A 43 1.35 -9.57 20.54
C ILE A 43 -0.07 -10.03 20.93
N PRO A 44 -0.28 -11.01 21.83
CA PRO A 44 -1.63 -11.45 22.21
C PRO A 44 -2.53 -10.34 22.73
N ALA A 45 -1.96 -9.37 23.48
CA ALA A 45 -2.74 -8.24 23.99
C ALA A 45 -3.24 -7.32 22.86
N LEU A 46 -2.41 -7.13 21.83
CA LEU A 46 -2.78 -6.32 20.65
C LEU A 46 -3.80 -7.03 19.76
N VAL A 47 -3.63 -8.34 19.56
CA VAL A 47 -4.60 -9.19 18.84
C VAL A 47 -5.95 -9.14 19.54
N LYS A 48 -5.97 -9.28 20.88
CA LYS A 48 -7.20 -9.16 21.67
C LYS A 48 -7.84 -7.79 21.53
N ALA A 49 -7.08 -6.71 21.65
CA ALA A 49 -7.60 -5.35 21.51
C ALA A 49 -8.17 -5.08 20.12
N ALA A 50 -7.53 -5.60 19.08
CA ALA A 50 -8.04 -5.50 17.71
C ALA A 50 -9.36 -6.28 17.56
N LYS A 51 -9.42 -7.50 18.08
CA LYS A 51 -10.63 -8.34 18.07
C LYS A 51 -11.79 -7.68 18.81
N ASP A 52 -11.54 -7.12 19.99
CA ASP A 52 -12.53 -6.38 20.80
C ASP A 52 -13.06 -5.15 20.03
N ALA A 53 -12.29 -4.58 19.12
CA ALA A 53 -12.67 -3.49 18.22
C ALA A 53 -13.24 -3.94 16.86
N ASP A 54 -13.52 -5.22 16.66
CA ASP A 54 -13.97 -5.82 15.40
C ASP A 54 -13.02 -5.52 14.21
N VAL A 55 -11.71 -5.55 14.46
CA VAL A 55 -10.68 -5.44 13.43
C VAL A 55 -9.69 -6.60 13.54
N LYS A 56 -9.12 -7.01 12.41
CA LYS A 56 -8.07 -8.01 12.34
C LYS A 56 -6.72 -7.37 12.67
N PHE A 57 -5.81 -8.13 13.29
CA PHE A 57 -4.47 -7.67 13.61
C PHE A 57 -3.46 -8.18 12.59
N GLY A 58 -2.61 -7.28 12.10
CA GLY A 58 -1.47 -7.58 11.24
C GLY A 58 -0.17 -7.06 11.81
N ILE A 59 0.95 -7.59 11.32
CA ILE A 59 2.26 -7.24 11.84
C ILE A 59 3.28 -7.09 10.69
N TRP A 60 4.16 -6.10 10.84
CA TRP A 60 5.29 -5.87 9.94
C TRP A 60 6.47 -6.76 10.31
N ILE A 61 7.12 -7.31 9.29
CA ILE A 61 8.38 -8.03 9.39
C ILE A 61 9.32 -7.66 8.24
N GLU A 62 10.63 -7.73 8.51
CA GLU A 62 11.70 -7.55 7.51
C GLU A 62 12.73 -8.68 7.67
N PRO A 63 12.32 -9.96 7.46
CA PRO A 63 13.08 -11.12 7.91
C PRO A 63 14.28 -11.45 7.02
N GLU A 64 14.43 -10.78 5.89
CA GLU A 64 15.57 -10.92 4.97
C GLU A 64 16.75 -10.04 5.35
N MET A 65 16.59 -9.18 6.36
CA MET A 65 17.58 -8.19 6.78
C MET A 65 18.14 -8.50 8.15
N VAL A 66 19.37 -8.05 8.39
CA VAL A 66 20.04 -8.16 9.68
C VAL A 66 20.83 -6.89 10.00
N ASN A 67 20.78 -6.42 11.23
CA ASN A 67 21.68 -5.39 11.71
C ASN A 67 22.95 -6.01 12.30
N PRO A 68 24.13 -5.38 12.20
CA PRO A 68 25.32 -5.78 12.95
C PRO A 68 25.08 -5.84 14.46
N LYS A 69 24.19 -4.99 15.00
CA LYS A 69 23.71 -5.04 16.38
C LYS A 69 22.45 -5.89 16.46
N SER A 70 22.63 -7.20 16.38
CA SER A 70 21.61 -8.22 16.62
C SER A 70 22.26 -9.49 17.17
N GLU A 71 21.50 -10.29 17.92
CA GLU A 71 21.96 -11.60 18.39
C GLU A 71 22.15 -12.58 17.24
N LEU A 72 21.33 -12.44 16.18
CA LEU A 72 21.48 -13.23 14.96
C LEU A 72 22.85 -13.02 14.34
N PHE A 73 23.26 -11.76 14.16
CA PHE A 73 24.56 -11.46 13.54
C PHE A 73 25.74 -11.88 14.40
N GLU A 74 25.62 -11.77 15.74
CA GLU A 74 26.63 -12.29 16.66
C GLU A 74 26.84 -13.81 16.51
N LYS A 75 25.73 -14.55 16.31
CA LYS A 75 25.76 -16.01 16.18
C LYS A 75 26.15 -16.49 14.78
N HIS A 76 25.72 -15.76 13.78
CA HIS A 76 25.82 -16.15 12.37
C HIS A 76 26.24 -14.98 11.45
N PRO A 77 27.43 -14.40 11.64
CA PRO A 77 27.92 -13.35 10.75
C PRO A 77 28.11 -13.86 9.31
N ASP A 78 28.31 -15.17 9.13
CA ASP A 78 28.45 -15.87 7.84
C ASP A 78 27.12 -16.02 7.07
N TRP A 79 25.99 -15.62 7.67
CA TRP A 79 24.68 -15.61 7.01
C TRP A 79 24.39 -14.33 6.23
N ALA A 80 25.17 -13.28 6.43
CA ALA A 80 25.03 -12.04 5.70
C ALA A 80 25.84 -12.07 4.38
N ILE A 81 25.27 -11.44 3.35
CA ILE A 81 25.96 -11.19 2.08
C ILE A 81 26.99 -10.09 2.33
N MET A 82 28.29 -10.46 2.36
CA MET A 82 29.40 -9.56 2.71
C MET A 82 30.65 -9.90 1.92
N LEU A 83 31.32 -8.88 1.37
CA LEU A 83 32.62 -9.05 0.71
C LEU A 83 33.72 -9.35 1.74
N PRO A 84 34.53 -10.41 1.54
CA PRO A 84 35.67 -10.66 2.40
C PRO A 84 36.77 -9.63 2.15
N ASN A 85 37.47 -9.25 3.22
CA ASN A 85 38.65 -8.35 3.17
C ASN A 85 38.36 -6.97 2.55
N ARG A 86 37.18 -6.46 2.66
CA ARG A 86 36.78 -5.12 2.25
C ARG A 86 35.88 -4.49 3.31
N ASP A 87 35.85 -3.16 3.35
CA ASP A 87 34.92 -2.42 4.16
C ASP A 87 33.48 -2.74 3.71
N THR A 88 32.63 -3.00 4.68
CA THR A 88 31.22 -3.31 4.44
C THR A 88 30.45 -2.05 4.18
N TYR A 89 29.71 -2.00 3.08
CA TYR A 89 28.76 -0.94 2.81
C TYR A 89 27.38 -1.29 3.40
N TYR A 90 26.89 -0.42 4.24
CA TYR A 90 25.57 -0.56 4.88
C TYR A 90 24.57 0.36 4.22
N TYR A 91 23.49 -0.20 3.67
CA TYR A 91 22.34 0.58 3.25
C TYR A 91 21.33 0.56 4.40
N ARG A 92 20.86 1.73 4.87
CA ARG A 92 20.02 1.87 6.07
C ARG A 92 20.58 1.12 7.30
N ASN A 93 21.89 1.09 7.48
CA ASN A 93 22.59 0.43 8.60
C ASN A 93 22.33 -1.09 8.72
N GLN A 94 21.90 -1.74 7.66
CA GLN A 94 21.56 -3.15 7.64
C GLN A 94 22.27 -3.91 6.52
N LEU A 95 22.24 -5.23 6.60
CA LEU A 95 22.78 -6.18 5.64
C LEU A 95 21.68 -7.13 5.18
N VAL A 96 21.86 -7.68 4.00
CA VAL A 96 20.97 -8.69 3.41
C VAL A 96 21.42 -10.07 3.84
N LEU A 97 20.50 -10.88 4.36
CA LEU A 97 20.74 -12.29 4.65
C LEU A 97 20.85 -13.11 3.36
N ASP A 98 21.76 -14.07 3.34
CA ASP A 98 22.08 -14.89 2.16
C ASP A 98 21.04 -16.00 1.94
N LEU A 99 19.98 -15.69 1.23
CA LEU A 99 18.92 -16.65 0.90
C LEU A 99 19.34 -17.73 -0.13
N SER A 100 20.57 -17.66 -0.68
CA SER A 100 21.13 -18.81 -1.40
C SER A 100 21.44 -19.98 -0.45
N ASN A 101 21.56 -19.70 0.86
CA ASN A 101 21.83 -20.68 1.90
C ASN A 101 20.52 -21.26 2.47
N PRO A 102 20.27 -22.59 2.36
CA PRO A 102 19.07 -23.21 2.90
C PRO A 102 18.86 -23.00 4.39
N LYS A 103 19.93 -22.88 5.20
CA LYS A 103 19.80 -22.59 6.63
C LYS A 103 19.23 -21.20 6.89
N VAL A 104 19.58 -20.24 6.06
CA VAL A 104 19.01 -18.90 6.12
C VAL A 104 17.56 -18.90 5.68
N GLN A 105 17.21 -19.69 4.65
CA GLN A 105 15.81 -19.88 4.25
C GLN A 105 14.96 -20.47 5.40
N ASP A 106 15.51 -21.47 6.11
CA ASP A 106 14.84 -22.07 7.27
C ASP A 106 14.64 -21.05 8.40
N TYR A 107 15.64 -20.23 8.66
CA TYR A 107 15.53 -19.15 9.64
C TYR A 107 14.46 -18.13 9.24
N VAL A 108 14.48 -17.61 8.01
CA VAL A 108 13.49 -16.62 7.53
C VAL A 108 12.08 -17.19 7.59
N TYR A 109 11.88 -18.46 7.20
CA TYR A 109 10.61 -19.15 7.37
C TYR A 109 10.19 -19.24 8.84
N SER A 110 11.13 -19.56 9.75
CA SER A 110 10.84 -19.71 11.17
C SER A 110 10.34 -18.41 11.82
N VAL A 111 10.69 -17.25 11.30
CA VAL A 111 10.17 -15.96 11.80
C VAL A 111 8.64 -15.92 11.70
N VAL A 112 8.09 -16.24 10.52
CA VAL A 112 6.63 -16.31 10.34
C VAL A 112 6.03 -17.44 11.15
N GLU A 113 6.66 -18.62 11.11
CA GLU A 113 6.16 -19.81 11.81
C GLU A 113 6.05 -19.57 13.32
N ASN A 114 7.06 -18.97 13.96
CA ASN A 114 7.05 -18.68 15.38
C ASN A 114 5.97 -17.66 15.75
N ILE A 115 5.85 -16.57 14.97
CA ILE A 115 4.78 -15.58 15.18
C ILE A 115 3.42 -16.26 15.12
N MET A 116 3.18 -17.10 14.12
CA MET A 116 1.89 -17.78 13.93
C MET A 116 1.62 -18.86 14.96
N LYS A 117 2.64 -19.59 15.42
CA LYS A 117 2.48 -20.60 16.48
C LYS A 117 2.11 -19.96 17.82
N GLU A 118 2.75 -18.85 18.15
CA GLU A 118 2.50 -18.12 19.39
C GLU A 118 1.21 -17.27 19.31
N ASN A 119 0.87 -16.80 18.13
CA ASN A 119 -0.25 -15.87 17.88
C ASN A 119 -1.06 -16.30 16.65
N PRO A 120 -1.83 -17.39 16.70
CA PRO A 120 -2.55 -17.94 15.55
C PRO A 120 -3.65 -17.01 14.99
N GLU A 121 -4.04 -15.98 15.72
CA GLU A 121 -5.01 -14.97 15.29
C GLU A 121 -4.35 -13.77 14.57
N VAL A 122 -3.03 -13.76 14.36
CA VAL A 122 -2.39 -12.81 13.43
C VAL A 122 -2.92 -13.10 12.04
N ALA A 123 -3.53 -12.07 11.42
CA ALA A 123 -4.33 -12.24 10.21
C ALA A 123 -3.72 -11.58 8.97
N PHE A 124 -2.53 -10.99 9.09
CA PHE A 124 -1.90 -10.26 8.00
C PHE A 124 -0.42 -9.97 8.28
N PHE A 125 0.43 -10.07 7.25
CA PHE A 125 1.82 -9.64 7.32
C PHE A 125 2.11 -8.54 6.30
N LYS A 126 2.82 -7.48 6.73
CA LYS A 126 3.55 -6.59 5.85
C LYS A 126 5.00 -7.08 5.82
N TRP A 127 5.41 -7.61 4.69
CA TRP A 127 6.75 -8.16 4.47
C TRP A 127 7.61 -7.12 3.76
N ASP A 128 8.62 -6.64 4.45
CA ASP A 128 9.52 -5.60 3.95
C ASP A 128 10.92 -6.13 3.62
N CYS A 129 11.68 -5.32 2.85
CA CYS A 129 13.05 -5.56 2.50
C CYS A 129 13.68 -4.24 2.04
N ASN A 130 14.32 -3.53 2.95
CA ASN A 130 14.73 -2.15 2.76
C ASN A 130 16.19 -1.96 2.32
N SER A 131 16.91 -3.04 2.04
CA SER A 131 18.30 -2.95 1.54
C SER A 131 18.47 -3.75 0.26
N PRO A 132 19.02 -3.15 -0.80
CA PRO A 132 19.50 -3.91 -1.94
C PRO A 132 20.78 -4.69 -1.58
N ILE A 133 21.13 -5.70 -2.38
CA ILE A 133 22.41 -6.41 -2.25
C ILE A 133 23.51 -5.48 -2.75
N THR A 134 24.28 -4.91 -1.82
CA THR A 134 25.38 -3.97 -2.09
C THR A 134 26.77 -4.61 -1.96
N ASN A 135 26.90 -5.63 -1.11
CA ASN A 135 28.15 -6.36 -0.88
C ASN A 135 28.08 -7.72 -1.58
N ILE A 136 28.40 -7.77 -2.86
CA ILE A 136 28.09 -8.88 -3.77
C ILE A 136 29.01 -10.09 -3.52
N TYR A 137 28.82 -10.79 -2.41
CA TYR A 137 29.50 -12.05 -2.12
C TYR A 137 28.73 -12.89 -1.11
N SER A 138 28.50 -14.16 -1.46
CA SER A 138 27.89 -15.17 -0.60
C SER A 138 28.95 -16.06 0.02
N PRO A 139 29.10 -16.09 1.36
CA PRO A 139 29.98 -17.06 2.03
C PRO A 139 29.58 -18.52 1.74
N TYR A 140 28.29 -18.78 1.52
CA TYR A 140 27.75 -20.10 1.22
C TYR A 140 28.11 -20.60 -0.20
N LEU A 141 28.02 -19.72 -1.22
CA LEU A 141 28.22 -20.11 -2.63
C LEU A 141 29.69 -20.37 -3.00
N LYS A 142 30.64 -19.93 -2.17
CA LYS A 142 32.09 -20.17 -2.40
C LYS A 142 32.52 -19.75 -3.82
N ASN A 143 32.82 -20.71 -4.67
CA ASN A 143 33.27 -20.48 -6.07
C ASN A 143 32.12 -20.26 -7.06
N LYS A 144 30.86 -20.36 -6.61
CA LYS A 144 29.68 -20.17 -7.46
C LYS A 144 29.07 -18.76 -7.35
N GLN A 145 29.88 -17.74 -7.12
CA GLN A 145 29.39 -16.37 -6.88
C GLN A 145 28.51 -15.80 -7.99
N GLY A 146 28.70 -16.24 -9.25
CA GLY A 146 27.84 -15.87 -10.36
C GLY A 146 26.38 -16.31 -10.24
N GLN A 147 26.05 -17.20 -9.29
CA GLN A 147 24.68 -17.65 -9.02
C GLN A 147 23.97 -16.80 -7.95
N LEU A 148 24.67 -15.89 -7.26
CA LEU A 148 24.14 -15.22 -6.07
C LEU A 148 22.76 -14.62 -6.29
N TYR A 149 22.57 -13.78 -7.29
CA TYR A 149 21.28 -13.12 -7.52
C TYR A 149 20.17 -14.09 -7.86
N ILE A 150 20.47 -15.13 -8.67
CA ILE A 150 19.50 -16.13 -9.09
C ILE A 150 19.09 -17.00 -7.90
N ASP A 151 20.08 -17.51 -7.16
CA ASP A 151 19.81 -18.43 -6.05
C ASP A 151 19.20 -17.71 -4.83
N HIS A 152 19.55 -16.41 -4.63
CA HIS A 152 18.90 -15.58 -3.63
C HIS A 152 17.39 -15.40 -3.92
N VAL A 153 17.04 -15.05 -5.18
CA VAL A 153 15.65 -14.88 -5.59
C VAL A 153 14.89 -16.21 -5.49
N ARG A 154 15.50 -17.31 -5.91
CA ARG A 154 14.90 -18.65 -5.71
C ARG A 154 14.71 -18.98 -4.24
N GLY A 155 15.65 -18.57 -3.39
CA GLY A 155 15.60 -18.76 -1.95
C GLY A 155 14.41 -18.05 -1.31
N ILE A 156 14.17 -16.78 -1.65
CA ILE A 156 13.00 -16.07 -1.11
C ILE A 156 11.69 -16.70 -1.59
N TYR A 157 11.59 -17.09 -2.86
CA TYR A 157 10.37 -17.74 -3.35
C TYR A 157 10.15 -19.11 -2.72
N ASN A 158 11.21 -19.87 -2.39
CA ASN A 158 11.07 -21.11 -1.60
C ASN A 158 10.50 -20.85 -0.21
N VAL A 159 10.96 -19.80 0.47
CA VAL A 159 10.41 -19.39 1.77
C VAL A 159 8.94 -18.99 1.65
N LEU A 160 8.62 -18.09 0.70
CA LEU A 160 7.26 -17.61 0.49
C LEU A 160 6.29 -18.74 0.12
N LYS A 161 6.75 -19.71 -0.68
CA LYS A 161 5.98 -20.91 -1.01
C LYS A 161 5.63 -21.70 0.26
N ARG A 162 6.61 -21.94 1.13
CA ARG A 162 6.40 -22.64 2.42
C ARG A 162 5.41 -21.88 3.30
N VAL A 163 5.53 -20.55 3.38
CA VAL A 163 4.58 -19.70 4.13
C VAL A 163 3.17 -19.87 3.56
N LYS A 164 3.02 -19.78 2.24
CA LYS A 164 1.71 -19.89 1.59
C LYS A 164 1.08 -21.28 1.73
N GLU A 165 1.88 -22.35 1.73
CA GLU A 165 1.42 -23.72 1.91
C GLU A 165 0.94 -23.98 3.33
N ASN A 166 1.60 -23.40 4.35
CA ASN A 166 1.27 -23.63 5.77
C ASN A 166 0.24 -22.61 6.30
N TYR A 167 0.17 -21.41 5.72
CA TYR A 167 -0.73 -20.34 6.13
C TYR A 167 -1.49 -19.75 4.92
N PRO A 168 -2.28 -20.56 4.18
CA PRO A 168 -2.89 -20.16 2.90
C PRO A 168 -3.87 -18.98 3.04
N ASP A 169 -4.49 -18.83 4.19
CA ASP A 169 -5.54 -17.83 4.46
C ASP A 169 -4.99 -16.52 5.06
N VAL A 170 -3.66 -16.43 5.26
CA VAL A 170 -3.02 -15.23 5.78
C VAL A 170 -2.48 -14.40 4.61
N PRO A 171 -3.14 -13.29 4.25
CA PRO A 171 -2.67 -12.40 3.20
C PRO A 171 -1.37 -11.70 3.61
N MET A 172 -0.55 -11.38 2.62
CA MET A 172 0.70 -10.65 2.80
C MET A 172 0.76 -9.45 1.85
N MET A 173 1.23 -8.32 2.37
CA MET A 173 1.60 -7.13 1.60
C MET A 173 3.11 -7.17 1.34
N LEU A 174 3.53 -6.97 0.10
CA LEU A 174 4.93 -6.80 -0.25
C LEU A 174 5.33 -5.33 -0.14
N CYS A 175 6.37 -5.08 0.63
CA CYS A 175 7.10 -3.82 0.69
C CYS A 175 8.60 -4.06 0.42
N SER A 176 9.27 -3.07 -0.12
CA SER A 176 10.73 -3.05 -0.30
C SER A 176 11.17 -1.59 -0.42
N GLY A 177 11.08 -0.84 0.68
CA GLY A 177 11.17 0.61 0.62
C GLY A 177 10.13 1.19 -0.35
N GLY A 178 8.93 0.64 -0.33
CA GLY A 178 7.89 0.80 -1.33
C GLY A 178 7.85 -0.36 -2.33
N GLY A 179 7.65 -0.06 -3.61
CA GLY A 179 7.38 -1.02 -4.67
C GLY A 179 8.58 -1.60 -5.42
N ALA A 180 9.79 -1.58 -4.83
CA ALA A 180 11.02 -1.96 -5.57
C ALA A 180 11.05 -3.44 -6.05
N ARG A 181 10.21 -4.31 -5.50
CA ARG A 181 10.11 -5.74 -5.89
C ARG A 181 8.72 -6.15 -6.38
N CYS A 182 7.91 -5.18 -6.82
CA CYS A 182 6.59 -5.49 -7.36
C CYS A 182 6.74 -6.12 -8.75
N ASP A 183 6.43 -7.41 -8.85
CA ASP A 183 6.39 -8.17 -10.11
C ASP A 183 5.28 -9.21 -10.11
N TYR A 184 5.04 -9.85 -11.27
CA TYR A 184 3.98 -10.85 -11.41
C TYR A 184 4.27 -12.17 -10.70
N GLU A 185 5.55 -12.53 -10.49
CA GLU A 185 5.89 -13.72 -9.71
C GLU A 185 5.54 -13.52 -8.24
N ALA A 186 5.79 -12.31 -7.71
CA ALA A 186 5.43 -11.96 -6.33
C ALA A 186 3.91 -12.07 -6.07
N LEU A 187 3.05 -11.80 -7.06
CA LEU A 187 1.58 -11.94 -6.94
C LEU A 187 1.11 -13.38 -6.68
N LYS A 188 1.95 -14.40 -6.82
CA LYS A 188 1.63 -15.75 -6.39
C LYS A 188 1.55 -15.89 -4.88
N TYR A 189 2.26 -15.03 -4.15
CA TYR A 189 2.45 -15.09 -2.71
C TYR A 189 1.83 -13.91 -1.99
N PHE A 190 1.95 -12.72 -2.57
CA PHE A 190 1.44 -11.47 -2.01
C PHE A 190 0.09 -11.10 -2.61
N THR A 191 -0.80 -10.62 -1.79
CA THR A 191 -2.14 -10.17 -2.23
C THR A 191 -2.15 -8.70 -2.62
N GLU A 192 -1.12 -7.96 -2.20
CA GLU A 192 -1.04 -6.51 -2.40
C GLU A 192 0.40 -6.01 -2.27
N PHE A 193 0.62 -4.81 -2.81
CA PHE A 193 1.88 -4.10 -2.81
C PHE A 193 1.75 -2.74 -2.12
N TRP A 194 2.73 -2.41 -1.29
CA TRP A 194 2.97 -1.05 -0.85
C TRP A 194 3.73 -0.31 -1.96
N CYS A 195 3.02 0.51 -2.75
CA CYS A 195 3.59 1.09 -3.98
C CYS A 195 4.76 2.03 -3.72
N SER A 196 4.75 2.77 -2.62
CA SER A 196 5.81 3.71 -2.24
C SER A 196 5.67 4.16 -0.80
N ASP A 197 6.81 4.36 -0.12
CA ASP A 197 6.87 5.04 1.18
C ASP A 197 6.58 6.55 1.05
N ASN A 198 6.70 7.12 -0.16
CA ASN A 198 6.26 8.47 -0.40
C ASN A 198 4.73 8.51 -0.45
N THR A 199 4.13 9.02 0.62
CA THR A 199 2.67 9.14 0.78
C THR A 199 2.16 10.56 0.56
N ASP A 200 2.99 11.47 0.04
CA ASP A 200 2.52 12.77 -0.44
C ASP A 200 1.42 12.55 -1.49
N PRO A 201 0.21 13.10 -1.30
CA PRO A 201 -0.92 12.79 -2.18
C PRO A 201 -0.71 13.31 -3.61
N VAL A 202 0.06 14.36 -3.82
CA VAL A 202 0.40 14.84 -5.17
C VAL A 202 1.31 13.83 -5.86
N GLU A 203 2.37 13.37 -5.19
CA GLU A 203 3.27 12.33 -5.69
C GLU A 203 2.52 11.00 -5.90
N ARG A 204 1.60 10.66 -4.99
CA ARG A 204 0.80 9.43 -5.10
C ARG A 204 -0.11 9.41 -6.33
N ILE A 205 -0.56 10.54 -6.85
CA ILE A 205 -1.26 10.60 -8.14
C ILE A 205 -0.38 9.99 -9.25
N TYR A 206 0.89 10.40 -9.34
CA TYR A 206 1.83 9.89 -10.34
C TYR A 206 2.22 8.44 -10.09
N ILE A 207 2.52 8.09 -8.82
CA ILE A 207 2.90 6.73 -8.41
C ILE A 207 1.78 5.75 -8.72
N GLN A 208 0.54 6.03 -8.28
CA GLN A 208 -0.60 5.14 -8.49
C GLN A 208 -0.98 5.05 -9.97
N TRP A 209 -0.87 6.15 -10.72
CA TRP A 209 -1.04 6.13 -12.16
C TRP A 209 -0.02 5.21 -12.84
N GLY A 210 1.28 5.35 -12.50
CA GLY A 210 2.36 4.52 -13.03
C GLY A 210 2.15 3.02 -12.72
N PHE A 211 1.88 2.69 -11.46
CA PHE A 211 1.59 1.31 -11.05
C PHE A 211 0.36 0.73 -11.76
N SER A 212 -0.67 1.54 -12.00
CA SER A 212 -1.89 1.10 -12.69
C SER A 212 -1.67 0.66 -14.13
N GLN A 213 -0.49 0.94 -14.72
CA GLN A 213 -0.14 0.42 -16.05
C GLN A 213 0.11 -1.09 -16.04
N PHE A 214 0.49 -1.64 -14.89
CA PHE A 214 0.91 -3.03 -14.72
C PHE A 214 0.03 -3.81 -13.75
N PHE A 215 -0.54 -3.14 -12.74
CA PHE A 215 -1.25 -3.79 -11.64
C PHE A 215 -2.65 -3.23 -11.45
N PRO A 216 -3.65 -4.06 -11.15
CA PRO A 216 -5.01 -3.60 -10.85
C PRO A 216 -5.06 -2.90 -9.48
N ALA A 217 -6.08 -2.05 -9.27
CA ALA A 217 -6.28 -1.32 -8.02
C ALA A 217 -6.29 -2.22 -6.77
N LYS A 218 -6.81 -3.45 -6.88
CA LYS A 218 -6.85 -4.42 -5.78
C LYS A 218 -5.49 -4.96 -5.35
N ALA A 219 -4.44 -4.75 -6.15
CA ALA A 219 -3.07 -5.10 -5.78
C ALA A 219 -2.27 -3.93 -5.22
N MET A 220 -2.85 -2.76 -5.12
CA MET A 220 -2.16 -1.53 -4.70
C MET A 220 -2.74 -0.98 -3.41
N ASP A 221 -1.87 -0.79 -2.39
CA ASP A 221 -2.26 -0.12 -1.14
C ASP A 221 -1.93 1.37 -1.19
N ALA A 222 -2.86 2.17 -0.65
CA ALA A 222 -2.73 3.60 -0.55
C ALA A 222 -3.29 4.10 0.78
N HIS A 223 -2.45 4.81 1.54
CA HIS A 223 -2.84 5.32 2.85
C HIS A 223 -2.93 6.83 2.90
N VAL A 224 -3.90 7.30 3.65
CA VAL A 224 -4.02 8.69 4.08
C VAL A 224 -3.04 8.90 5.22
N THR A 225 -2.09 9.82 5.06
CA THR A 225 -1.06 10.08 6.07
C THR A 225 -1.00 11.56 6.44
N SER A 226 -0.16 11.89 7.44
CA SER A 226 0.16 13.26 7.81
C SER A 226 1.32 13.86 6.99
N TRP A 227 1.82 13.18 5.95
CA TRP A 227 2.99 13.62 5.23
C TRP A 227 2.72 14.97 4.59
N ASN A 228 2.08 15.32 3.69
CA ASN A 228 1.86 16.65 3.14
C ASN A 228 0.62 17.33 3.77
N LYS A 229 0.79 17.95 4.93
CA LYS A 229 -0.29 18.65 5.65
C LYS A 229 -0.80 19.92 4.97
N ALA A 230 -0.10 20.42 3.95
CA ALA A 230 -0.58 21.56 3.15
C ALA A 230 -1.78 21.17 2.27
N THR A 231 -1.95 19.89 1.98
CA THR A 231 -3.12 19.38 1.29
C THR A 231 -4.25 19.04 2.27
N SER A 232 -5.49 19.23 1.83
CA SER A 232 -6.66 18.90 2.67
C SER A 232 -6.75 17.39 2.93
N VAL A 233 -7.38 17.00 4.05
CA VAL A 233 -7.69 15.59 4.33
C VAL A 233 -8.57 15.00 3.22
N LYS A 234 -9.46 15.80 2.64
CA LYS A 234 -10.27 15.38 1.50
C LYS A 234 -9.40 14.95 0.31
N PHE A 235 -8.47 15.80 -0.11
CA PHE A 235 -7.59 15.49 -1.24
C PHE A 235 -6.76 14.23 -0.99
N ARG A 236 -6.15 14.10 0.21
CA ARG A 236 -5.39 12.91 0.62
C ARG A 236 -6.23 11.62 0.58
N THR A 237 -7.47 11.71 1.10
CA THR A 237 -8.37 10.56 1.16
C THR A 237 -8.88 10.17 -0.23
N ASP A 238 -9.24 11.13 -1.06
CA ASP A 238 -9.71 10.85 -2.42
C ASP A 238 -8.60 10.22 -3.28
N VAL A 239 -7.35 10.67 -3.13
CA VAL A 239 -6.20 10.05 -3.82
C VAL A 239 -5.98 8.60 -3.36
N ALA A 240 -6.02 8.34 -2.06
CA ALA A 240 -5.89 6.98 -1.53
C ALA A 240 -7.07 6.07 -1.95
N SER A 241 -8.25 6.64 -2.16
CA SER A 241 -9.47 5.91 -2.53
C SER A 241 -9.44 5.30 -3.94
N MET A 242 -8.48 5.69 -4.79
CA MET A 242 -8.28 5.05 -6.10
C MET A 242 -7.80 3.59 -6.00
N CYS A 243 -7.28 3.18 -4.84
CA CYS A 243 -6.70 1.88 -4.58
C CYS A 243 -7.30 1.28 -3.31
N LYS A 244 -6.63 0.29 -2.68
CA LYS A 244 -6.99 -0.18 -1.33
C LYS A 244 -6.76 0.95 -0.34
N LEU A 245 -7.84 1.50 0.15
CA LEU A 245 -7.82 2.64 1.06
C LEU A 245 -7.39 2.22 2.46
N GLY A 246 -6.39 2.87 3.02
CA GLY A 246 -5.98 2.76 4.41
C GLY A 246 -5.69 4.12 5.04
N PHE A 247 -5.46 4.12 6.35
CA PHE A 247 -5.15 5.31 7.13
C PHE A 247 -3.97 5.07 8.05
N ASP A 248 -2.96 5.92 7.90
CA ASP A 248 -1.80 6.02 8.79
C ASP A 248 -1.67 7.48 9.25
N ILE A 249 -2.64 7.91 10.04
CA ILE A 249 -2.78 9.27 10.53
C ILE A 249 -3.23 9.27 11.99
N GLY A 250 -2.70 10.19 12.78
CA GLY A 250 -3.13 10.39 14.17
C GLY A 250 -4.55 10.95 14.21
N LEU A 251 -5.52 10.18 14.72
CA LEU A 251 -6.92 10.64 14.81
C LEU A 251 -7.08 11.93 15.61
N LYS A 252 -6.18 12.17 16.58
CA LYS A 252 -6.16 13.41 17.39
C LYS A 252 -5.74 14.65 16.59
N GLU A 253 -5.18 14.47 15.41
CA GLU A 253 -4.79 15.55 14.51
C GLU A 253 -5.94 16.03 13.63
N LEU A 254 -7.04 15.26 13.55
CA LEU A 254 -8.20 15.60 12.74
C LEU A 254 -9.20 16.44 13.54
N THR A 255 -9.78 17.43 12.88
CA THR A 255 -10.96 18.12 13.37
C THR A 255 -12.19 17.20 13.33
N ALA A 256 -13.29 17.59 14.01
CA ALA A 256 -14.52 16.83 13.99
C ALA A 256 -15.08 16.68 12.56
N ASP A 257 -15.02 17.73 11.76
CA ASP A 257 -15.50 17.71 10.37
C ASP A 257 -14.62 16.82 9.48
N GLU A 258 -13.29 16.85 9.66
CA GLU A 258 -12.38 15.97 8.94
C GLU A 258 -12.59 14.50 9.30
N LEU A 259 -12.85 14.20 10.59
CA LEU A 259 -13.15 12.85 11.02
C LEU A 259 -14.49 12.36 10.42
N ALA A 260 -15.52 13.19 10.45
CA ALA A 260 -16.83 12.90 9.86
C ALA A 260 -16.71 12.68 8.33
N TYR A 261 -15.90 13.50 7.67
CA TYR A 261 -15.55 13.32 6.25
C TYR A 261 -14.87 11.95 6.01
N CYS A 262 -13.84 11.60 6.76
CA CYS A 262 -13.15 10.31 6.62
C CYS A 262 -14.11 9.12 6.79
N GLN A 263 -15.02 9.19 7.77
CA GLN A 263 -16.04 8.15 7.98
C GLN A 263 -16.98 8.01 6.76
N THR A 264 -17.42 9.15 6.20
CA THR A 264 -18.25 9.17 4.98
C THR A 264 -17.49 8.60 3.78
N ALA A 265 -16.23 9.02 3.58
CA ALA A 265 -15.41 8.53 2.48
C ALA A 265 -15.14 7.01 2.58
N VAL A 266 -14.89 6.49 3.78
CA VAL A 266 -14.77 5.05 4.04
C VAL A 266 -16.06 4.31 3.71
N ALA A 267 -17.22 4.85 4.11
CA ALA A 267 -18.53 4.24 3.80
C ALA A 267 -18.79 4.22 2.28
N ASN A 268 -18.48 5.31 1.58
CA ASN A 268 -18.57 5.39 0.13
C ASN A 268 -17.61 4.40 -0.55
N TRP A 269 -16.38 4.34 -0.11
CA TRP A 269 -15.39 3.42 -0.67
C TRP A 269 -15.84 1.96 -0.51
N LYS A 270 -16.31 1.56 0.67
CA LYS A 270 -16.85 0.20 0.91
C LYS A 270 -18.04 -0.13 0.00
N ARG A 271 -18.91 0.84 -0.24
CA ARG A 271 -20.07 0.67 -1.12
C ARG A 271 -19.66 0.52 -2.60
N LEU A 272 -18.56 1.17 -2.99
CA LEU A 272 -18.07 1.23 -4.36
C LEU A 272 -16.89 0.28 -4.63
N GLN A 273 -16.41 -0.44 -3.59
CA GLN A 273 -15.21 -1.27 -3.70
C GLN A 273 -15.26 -2.29 -4.84
N ASN A 274 -16.42 -2.89 -5.12
CA ASN A 274 -16.55 -3.86 -6.22
C ASN A 274 -16.28 -3.20 -7.59
N ALA A 275 -16.72 -1.95 -7.79
CA ALA A 275 -16.42 -1.22 -9.02
C ALA A 275 -14.93 -0.86 -9.11
N ILE A 276 -14.32 -0.43 -7.98
CA ILE A 276 -12.92 0.00 -7.93
C ILE A 276 -11.97 -1.20 -7.99
N MET A 277 -12.25 -2.29 -7.24
CA MET A 277 -11.34 -3.43 -7.09
C MET A 277 -11.48 -4.48 -8.20
N ASP A 278 -12.70 -4.73 -8.67
CA ASP A 278 -13.02 -5.80 -9.61
C ASP A 278 -13.55 -5.29 -10.95
N GLY A 279 -13.83 -4.00 -11.05
CA GLY A 279 -14.26 -3.35 -12.30
C GLY A 279 -13.13 -3.14 -13.29
N ASP A 280 -13.48 -2.57 -14.45
CA ASP A 280 -12.51 -2.18 -15.47
C ASP A 280 -12.04 -0.75 -15.22
N GLN A 281 -10.73 -0.53 -15.28
CA GLN A 281 -10.09 0.76 -15.10
C GLN A 281 -9.79 1.44 -16.45
N TYR A 282 -10.17 2.70 -16.57
CA TYR A 282 -9.88 3.53 -17.74
C TYR A 282 -9.13 4.79 -17.30
N ARG A 283 -7.94 5.02 -17.87
CA ARG A 283 -7.11 6.20 -17.66
C ARG A 283 -7.50 7.25 -18.67
N LEU A 284 -8.07 8.36 -18.25
CA LEU A 284 -8.72 9.34 -19.11
C LEU A 284 -7.87 10.58 -19.38
N VAL A 285 -7.21 11.11 -18.35
CA VAL A 285 -6.34 12.29 -18.45
C VAL A 285 -5.07 11.99 -17.65
N SER A 286 -3.94 11.98 -18.35
CA SER A 286 -2.63 11.66 -17.80
C SER A 286 -2.08 12.82 -16.96
N PRO A 287 -1.61 12.58 -15.72
CA PRO A 287 -0.96 13.61 -14.92
C PRO A 287 0.41 14.03 -15.48
N TYR A 288 0.98 13.26 -16.41
CA TYR A 288 2.24 13.58 -17.10
C TYR A 288 2.08 14.51 -18.29
N GLU A 289 0.84 14.71 -18.78
CA GLU A 289 0.56 15.53 -19.96
C GLU A 289 -0.04 16.90 -19.64
N GLY A 290 -0.29 17.18 -18.35
CA GLY A 290 -0.88 18.45 -17.94
C GLY A 290 -0.94 18.65 -16.44
N ASN A 291 -1.82 19.54 -16.01
CA ASN A 291 -1.98 19.94 -14.61
C ASN A 291 -3.18 19.27 -13.93
N HIS A 292 -3.80 18.32 -14.61
CA HIS A 292 -4.99 17.59 -14.17
C HIS A 292 -4.80 16.08 -14.36
N MET A 293 -5.56 15.31 -13.60
CA MET A 293 -5.60 13.86 -13.79
C MET A 293 -7.04 13.36 -13.67
N ALA A 294 -7.42 12.38 -14.50
CA ALA A 294 -8.70 11.69 -14.35
C ALA A 294 -8.59 10.21 -14.74
N LEU A 295 -9.27 9.37 -13.98
CA LEU A 295 -9.51 7.97 -14.31
C LEU A 295 -10.90 7.55 -13.85
N ASN A 296 -11.49 6.56 -14.52
CA ASN A 296 -12.73 5.96 -14.02
C ASN A 296 -12.64 4.44 -13.91
N TYR A 297 -13.39 3.91 -12.96
CA TYR A 297 -13.66 2.48 -12.81
C TYR A 297 -15.11 2.21 -13.19
N VAL A 298 -15.35 1.09 -13.86
CA VAL A 298 -16.70 0.67 -14.27
C VAL A 298 -16.93 -0.76 -13.80
N SER A 299 -18.03 -1.01 -13.10
CA SER A 299 -18.40 -2.38 -12.70
C SER A 299 -18.66 -3.28 -13.91
N LYS A 300 -18.43 -4.58 -13.78
CA LYS A 300 -18.55 -5.55 -14.88
C LYS A 300 -19.94 -5.59 -15.54
N ASP A 301 -20.96 -5.26 -14.78
CA ASP A 301 -22.35 -5.15 -15.26
C ASP A 301 -22.71 -3.77 -15.83
N THR A 302 -21.72 -2.85 -15.83
CA THR A 302 -21.87 -1.44 -16.22
C THR A 302 -22.95 -0.66 -15.47
N ASN A 303 -23.43 -1.15 -14.31
CA ASN A 303 -24.45 -0.47 -13.53
C ASN A 303 -23.88 0.64 -12.64
N LYS A 304 -22.59 0.56 -12.31
CA LYS A 304 -21.89 1.56 -11.50
C LYS A 304 -20.58 1.95 -12.13
N ALA A 305 -20.26 3.24 -12.05
CA ALA A 305 -18.92 3.74 -12.34
C ALA A 305 -18.51 4.77 -11.30
N VAL A 306 -17.21 4.95 -11.13
CA VAL A 306 -16.62 5.96 -10.25
C VAL A 306 -15.56 6.70 -11.04
N LEU A 307 -15.73 8.01 -11.17
CA LEU A 307 -14.76 8.91 -11.77
C LEU A 307 -13.99 9.62 -10.66
N PHE A 308 -12.67 9.52 -10.71
CA PHE A 308 -11.74 10.29 -9.89
C PHE A 308 -11.12 11.36 -10.77
N ALA A 309 -11.20 12.63 -10.35
CA ALA A 309 -10.64 13.75 -11.06
C ALA A 309 -9.90 14.68 -10.10
N TYR A 310 -8.72 15.15 -10.51
CA TYR A 310 -7.82 15.94 -9.67
C TYR A 310 -7.30 17.16 -10.42
N ASP A 311 -7.38 18.32 -9.77
CA ASP A 311 -6.67 19.54 -10.15
C ASP A 311 -5.35 19.57 -9.37
N ILE A 312 -4.22 19.34 -10.04
CA ILE A 312 -2.91 19.22 -9.42
C ILE A 312 -2.28 20.60 -9.23
N HIS A 313 -1.92 21.24 -10.35
CA HIS A 313 -1.31 22.57 -10.39
C HIS A 313 -1.83 23.41 -11.57
N PRO A 314 -3.15 23.71 -11.63
CA PRO A 314 -3.73 24.46 -12.75
C PRO A 314 -3.04 25.81 -12.96
N ARG A 315 -2.88 26.19 -14.21
CA ARG A 315 -2.30 27.48 -14.59
C ARG A 315 -3.39 28.54 -14.70
N PHE A 316 -3.03 29.79 -14.47
CA PHE A 316 -3.95 30.91 -14.67
C PHE A 316 -4.48 30.90 -16.10
N GLN A 317 -5.79 30.98 -16.28
CA GLN A 317 -6.51 30.92 -17.56
C GLN A 317 -6.26 29.62 -18.38
N GLU A 318 -5.89 28.54 -17.75
CA GLU A 318 -5.77 27.23 -18.40
C GLU A 318 -7.12 26.83 -19.04
N LYS A 319 -7.04 26.30 -20.26
CA LYS A 319 -8.24 25.79 -20.94
C LYS A 319 -8.64 24.44 -20.33
N LEU A 320 -9.77 24.44 -19.65
CA LEU A 320 -10.33 23.22 -19.08
C LEU A 320 -11.08 22.42 -20.15
N MET A 321 -10.80 21.13 -20.22
CA MET A 321 -11.44 20.20 -21.14
C MET A 321 -12.42 19.31 -20.39
N ALA A 322 -13.53 18.95 -21.04
CA ALA A 322 -14.45 17.95 -20.50
C ALA A 322 -13.77 16.57 -20.46
N VAL A 323 -13.96 15.85 -19.37
CA VAL A 323 -13.48 14.49 -19.20
C VAL A 323 -14.46 13.52 -19.85
N LYS A 324 -14.06 12.86 -20.93
CA LYS A 324 -14.83 11.82 -21.60
C LYS A 324 -14.60 10.49 -20.90
N LEU A 325 -15.67 9.91 -20.35
CA LEU A 325 -15.60 8.61 -19.67
C LEU A 325 -15.43 7.49 -20.68
N GLN A 326 -15.06 6.32 -20.18
CA GLN A 326 -14.92 5.09 -20.99
C GLN A 326 -15.59 3.90 -20.28
N GLY A 327 -15.96 2.90 -21.07
CA GLY A 327 -16.46 1.63 -20.56
C GLY A 327 -17.92 1.60 -20.10
N LEU A 328 -18.66 2.70 -20.24
CA LEU A 328 -20.09 2.74 -19.95
C LEU A 328 -20.92 2.06 -21.05
N ASP A 329 -22.10 1.60 -20.70
CA ASP A 329 -23.07 1.15 -21.68
C ASP A 329 -23.73 2.38 -22.38
N PRO A 330 -23.58 2.57 -23.68
CA PRO A 330 -24.10 3.73 -24.39
C PRO A 330 -25.62 3.88 -24.29
N ASN A 331 -26.35 2.77 -24.08
CA ASN A 331 -27.80 2.73 -24.04
C ASN A 331 -28.38 2.97 -22.63
N LYS A 332 -27.57 2.89 -21.58
CA LYS A 332 -28.01 3.14 -20.20
C LYS A 332 -28.04 4.64 -19.91
N GLN A 333 -28.94 5.02 -18.99
CA GLN A 333 -28.97 6.34 -18.39
C GLN A 333 -28.26 6.27 -17.04
N TYR A 334 -27.39 7.24 -16.76
CA TYR A 334 -26.59 7.29 -15.53
C TYR A 334 -26.90 8.56 -14.75
N LYS A 335 -27.32 8.42 -13.50
CA LYS A 335 -27.33 9.52 -12.54
C LYS A 335 -25.92 9.83 -12.11
N VAL A 336 -25.53 11.11 -12.17
CA VAL A 336 -24.22 11.61 -11.80
C VAL A 336 -24.29 12.28 -10.45
N GLU A 337 -23.52 11.85 -9.47
CA GLU A 337 -23.49 12.41 -8.12
C GLU A 337 -22.05 12.59 -7.63
N GLU A 338 -21.68 13.81 -7.27
CA GLU A 338 -20.42 14.06 -6.59
C GLU A 338 -20.54 13.61 -5.13
N ILE A 339 -19.64 12.74 -4.71
CA ILE A 339 -19.57 12.18 -3.37
C ILE A 339 -18.30 12.65 -2.67
N ASN A 340 -18.07 12.23 -1.41
CA ASN A 340 -16.89 12.64 -0.63
C ASN A 340 -16.79 14.16 -0.48
N LEU A 341 -17.91 14.80 -0.22
CA LEU A 341 -17.94 16.23 0.12
C LEU A 341 -17.69 16.42 1.62
N MET A 342 -16.98 17.49 1.97
CA MET A 342 -16.83 17.89 3.38
C MET A 342 -18.21 18.19 4.00
N PRO A 343 -18.40 17.98 5.32
CA PRO A 343 -19.63 18.37 5.99
C PRO A 343 -20.06 19.80 5.63
N SER A 344 -21.35 20.00 5.41
CA SER A 344 -21.96 21.30 5.02
C SER A 344 -21.49 21.88 3.67
N VAL A 345 -20.72 21.14 2.88
CA VAL A 345 -20.36 21.53 1.51
C VAL A 345 -21.27 20.85 0.52
N THR A 346 -21.79 21.63 -0.44
CA THR A 346 -22.58 21.12 -1.56
C THR A 346 -21.75 21.12 -2.83
N SER A 347 -22.03 20.16 -3.72
CA SER A 347 -21.37 20.10 -5.03
C SER A 347 -21.61 21.38 -5.85
N LYS A 348 -20.55 21.86 -6.46
CA LYS A 348 -20.59 22.97 -7.42
C LYS A 348 -20.58 22.50 -8.87
N LEU A 349 -20.52 21.18 -9.10
CA LEU A 349 -20.51 20.62 -10.44
C LEU A 349 -21.87 20.78 -11.10
N GLY A 350 -21.90 21.39 -12.29
CA GLY A 350 -23.13 21.60 -13.05
C GLY A 350 -23.84 20.31 -13.49
N SER A 351 -23.14 19.17 -13.43
CA SER A 351 -23.67 17.83 -13.72
C SER A 351 -24.23 17.10 -12.49
N ASN A 352 -23.99 17.60 -11.29
CA ASN A 352 -24.41 16.92 -10.06
C ASN A 352 -25.93 16.77 -10.00
N GLY A 353 -26.41 15.57 -9.66
CA GLY A 353 -27.85 15.22 -9.56
C GLY A 353 -28.53 15.01 -10.90
N LYS A 354 -27.86 15.21 -12.04
CA LYS A 354 -28.43 15.06 -13.39
C LYS A 354 -28.24 13.64 -13.93
N VAL A 355 -29.06 13.32 -14.93
CA VAL A 355 -29.03 12.04 -15.65
C VAL A 355 -28.55 12.28 -17.09
N PHE A 356 -27.61 11.44 -17.54
CA PHE A 356 -27.06 11.48 -18.89
C PHE A 356 -26.98 10.06 -19.47
N SER A 357 -27.10 9.94 -20.79
CA SER A 357 -26.83 8.65 -21.44
C SER A 357 -25.34 8.31 -21.37
N GLY A 358 -25.02 7.01 -21.34
CA GLY A 358 -23.62 6.56 -21.43
C GLY A 358 -22.95 7.06 -22.70
N ASP A 359 -23.68 7.11 -23.81
CA ASP A 359 -23.19 7.67 -25.07
C ASP A 359 -22.75 9.15 -24.94
N TYR A 360 -23.58 9.98 -24.28
CA TYR A 360 -23.21 11.37 -23.99
C TYR A 360 -21.96 11.47 -23.11
N LEU A 361 -21.91 10.70 -22.02
CA LEU A 361 -20.78 10.70 -21.09
C LEU A 361 -19.47 10.27 -21.76
N MET A 362 -19.53 9.37 -22.73
CA MET A 362 -18.35 8.90 -23.45
C MET A 362 -17.95 9.82 -24.62
N LYS A 363 -18.88 10.49 -25.27
CA LYS A 363 -18.58 11.34 -26.46
C LYS A 363 -18.37 12.80 -26.11
N VAL A 364 -19.15 13.33 -25.18
CA VAL A 364 -19.13 14.75 -24.74
C VAL A 364 -18.36 14.87 -23.41
N GLY A 365 -18.68 14.05 -22.43
CA GLY A 365 -18.00 14.02 -21.12
C GLY A 365 -18.61 14.99 -20.11
N LEU A 366 -17.88 15.16 -19.00
CA LEU A 366 -18.24 15.99 -17.86
C LEU A 366 -17.19 17.09 -17.64
N ASN A 367 -17.65 18.31 -17.35
CA ASN A 367 -16.79 19.40 -16.90
C ASN A 367 -16.58 19.24 -15.39
N VAL A 368 -15.43 18.69 -14.99
CA VAL A 368 -15.08 18.38 -13.61
C VAL A 368 -13.86 19.13 -13.10
N PHE A 369 -13.02 19.63 -14.00
CA PHE A 369 -11.80 20.34 -13.62
C PHE A 369 -12.07 21.81 -13.28
N GLY A 370 -11.27 22.33 -12.34
CA GLY A 370 -11.24 23.70 -11.90
C GLY A 370 -9.86 24.34 -12.03
N LEU A 371 -9.71 25.55 -11.47
CA LEU A 371 -8.45 26.30 -11.49
C LEU A 371 -7.82 26.40 -10.08
N ALA A 372 -8.34 25.70 -9.11
CA ALA A 372 -7.78 25.67 -7.75
C ALA A 372 -6.84 24.48 -7.58
N THR A 373 -5.68 24.75 -6.98
CA THR A 373 -4.63 23.75 -6.74
C THR A 373 -5.05 22.71 -5.71
N THR A 374 -4.65 21.46 -5.90
CA THR A 374 -4.89 20.33 -5.01
C THR A 374 -6.36 20.13 -4.63
N GLN A 375 -7.23 20.16 -5.65
CA GLN A 375 -8.63 19.81 -5.50
C GLN A 375 -8.94 18.42 -6.09
N SER A 376 -9.96 17.79 -5.55
CA SER A 376 -10.39 16.46 -5.97
C SER A 376 -11.91 16.39 -6.08
N HIS A 377 -12.36 15.64 -7.07
CA HIS A 377 -13.75 15.30 -7.29
C HIS A 377 -13.85 13.77 -7.40
N VAL A 378 -14.69 13.18 -6.60
CA VAL A 378 -15.09 11.76 -6.71
C VAL A 378 -16.55 11.75 -7.13
N ILE A 379 -16.82 11.16 -8.27
CA ILE A 379 -18.13 11.19 -8.89
C ILE A 379 -18.61 9.78 -9.10
N GLU A 380 -19.73 9.45 -8.47
CA GLU A 380 -20.43 8.20 -8.69
C GLU A 380 -21.42 8.32 -9.85
N LEU A 381 -21.45 7.31 -10.69
CA LEU A 381 -22.43 7.14 -11.75
C LEU A 381 -23.22 5.85 -11.50
N THR A 382 -24.53 5.98 -11.44
CA THR A 382 -25.43 4.85 -11.18
C THR A 382 -26.45 4.74 -12.32
N ALA A 383 -26.50 3.57 -12.97
CA ALA A 383 -27.49 3.29 -14.00
C ALA A 383 -28.92 3.32 -13.40
N GLN A 384 -29.83 3.92 -14.16
CA GLN A 384 -31.24 4.09 -13.82
C GLN A 384 -32.10 2.99 -14.47
#